data_ab0a70f93a8b7a75b72d634434d69aca
#
_entry.id   ab0a70f93a8b7a75b72d634434d69aca
#
_cell.length_a   1.000
_cell.length_b   1.000
_cell.length_c   1.000
_cell.angle_alpha   90.00
_cell.angle_beta   90.00
_cell.angle_gamma   90.00
#
_symmetry.space_group_name_H-M   'P 1'
#
loop_
_entity.id
_entity.type
_entity.pdbx_description
1 polymer ?
#
loop_
_entity_poly.entity_id
_entity_poly.type
_entity_poly.pdbx_seq_one_letter_code
_entity_poly.pdbx_strand_id
1 'polypeptide(L)' 'LGAGNAGVFEIVLDNSFTLQNVPLMEMEIPLTLNIISIIRNETELIIPRGHTTLEIGDKLMILSKIKDKNDIFKAFKIKA' A
#
# COMPACT_ATOMS: atom_id res chain seq x y z
N LEU A 1 -4.54 -20.58 -11.81
CA LEU A 1 -3.33 -20.29 -12.48
C LEU A 1 -2.60 -19.13 -11.80
N GLY A 2 -1.31 -19.19 -11.76
CA GLY A 2 -0.50 -18.15 -11.24
C GLY A 2 -0.67 -17.94 -9.75
N ALA A 3 -1.11 -16.77 -9.34
CA ALA A 3 -1.17 -16.37 -7.93
C ALA A 3 -2.32 -17.01 -7.14
N GLY A 4 -3.11 -17.87 -7.76
CA GLY A 4 -4.26 -18.47 -7.10
C GLY A 4 -5.28 -17.38 -6.73
N ASN A 5 -5.45 -17.11 -5.43
CA ASN A 5 -6.42 -16.14 -4.97
C ASN A 5 -5.87 -14.73 -4.76
N ALA A 6 -4.63 -14.47 -5.18
CA ALA A 6 -4.03 -13.16 -5.03
C ALA A 6 -4.30 -12.29 -6.26
N GLY A 7 -4.26 -10.97 -6.05
CA GLY A 7 -4.33 -9.97 -7.12
C GLY A 7 -3.30 -8.90 -6.92
N VAL A 8 -3.02 -8.16 -7.99
CA VAL A 8 -2.12 -7.01 -7.95
C VAL A 8 -2.95 -5.75 -8.12
N PHE A 9 -2.75 -4.79 -7.24
CA PHE A 9 -3.52 -3.55 -7.21
C PHE A 9 -2.58 -2.36 -7.19
N GLU A 10 -2.99 -1.29 -7.86
CA GLU A 10 -2.31 -0.01 -7.77
C GLU A 10 -3.24 0.96 -7.04
N ILE A 11 -2.74 1.57 -5.97
CA ILE A 11 -3.50 2.60 -5.27
C ILE A 11 -2.63 3.85 -5.09
N VAL A 12 -3.27 5.01 -5.07
CA VAL A 12 -2.60 6.28 -4.82
C VAL A 12 -3.09 6.80 -3.47
N LEU A 13 -2.15 7.18 -2.62
CA LEU A 13 -2.47 7.74 -1.31
C LEU A 13 -2.90 9.20 -1.49
N ASP A 14 -4.16 9.47 -1.23
CA ASP A 14 -4.71 10.82 -1.35
C ASP A 14 -4.68 11.57 -0.01
N ASN A 15 -5.29 12.74 0.04
CA ASN A 15 -5.28 13.58 1.23
C ASN A 15 -6.00 12.97 2.44
N SER A 16 -6.74 11.88 2.26
CA SER A 16 -7.38 11.17 3.39
C SER A 16 -6.40 10.28 4.14
N PHE A 17 -5.21 10.03 3.59
CA PHE A 17 -4.19 9.22 4.25
C PHE A 17 -3.63 9.99 5.46
N THR A 18 -3.66 9.36 6.63
CA THR A 18 -3.26 10.02 7.89
C THR A 18 -2.04 9.39 8.56
N LEU A 19 -1.46 8.35 7.95
CA LEU A 19 -0.37 7.61 8.58
C LEU A 19 1.01 7.97 8.05
N GLN A 20 1.18 9.21 7.57
CA GLN A 20 2.50 9.72 7.21
C GLN A 20 3.40 9.69 8.44
N ASN A 21 4.68 9.41 8.23
CA ASN A 21 5.70 9.33 9.29
C ASN A 21 5.54 8.11 10.21
N VAL A 22 4.65 7.18 9.90
CA VAL A 22 4.55 5.91 10.61
C VAL A 22 5.30 4.85 9.81
N PRO A 23 6.36 4.23 10.35
CA PRO A 23 7.08 3.18 9.62
C PRO A 23 6.17 2.01 9.29
N LEU A 24 6.40 1.38 8.14
CA LEU A 24 5.57 0.25 7.71
C LEU A 24 5.48 -0.85 8.77
N MET A 25 6.59 -1.13 9.46
CA MET A 25 6.60 -2.17 10.48
C MET A 25 5.72 -1.85 11.70
N GLU A 26 5.34 -0.59 11.86
CA GLU A 26 4.44 -0.16 12.94
C GLU A 26 2.99 -0.01 12.48
N MET A 27 2.74 -0.17 11.19
CA MET A 27 1.38 -0.13 10.67
C MET A 27 0.69 -1.49 10.81
N GLU A 28 -0.61 -1.46 11.01
CA GLU A 28 -1.40 -2.70 11.13
C GLU A 28 -1.83 -3.20 9.75
N ILE A 29 -0.85 -3.57 8.92
CA ILE A 29 -1.11 -4.07 7.58
C ILE A 29 -1.42 -5.57 7.66
N PRO A 30 -2.53 -6.03 7.07
CA PRO A 30 -2.84 -7.46 7.09
C PRO A 30 -1.72 -8.30 6.46
N LEU A 31 -1.48 -9.49 7.02
CA LEU A 31 -0.47 -10.41 6.48
C LEU A 31 -0.82 -10.92 5.08
N THR A 32 -2.07 -10.73 4.65
CA THR A 32 -2.55 -11.11 3.33
C THR A 32 -2.23 -10.08 2.26
N LEU A 33 -1.56 -8.99 2.62
CA LEU A 33 -1.25 -7.86 1.75
C LEU A 33 0.24 -7.55 1.82
N ASN A 34 0.86 -7.32 0.67
CA ASN A 34 2.26 -6.94 0.59
C ASN A 34 2.43 -5.76 -0.35
N ILE A 35 3.13 -4.72 0.09
CA ILE A 35 3.49 -3.60 -0.77
C ILE A 35 4.74 -4.00 -1.55
N ILE A 36 4.62 -4.10 -2.86
CA ILE A 36 5.72 -4.52 -3.74
C ILE A 36 6.67 -3.35 -4.00
N SER A 37 6.10 -2.17 -4.28
CA SER A 37 6.88 -0.99 -4.62
C SER A 37 6.09 0.28 -4.35
N ILE A 38 6.82 1.38 -4.23
CA ILE A 38 6.26 2.72 -4.05
C ILE A 38 6.87 3.60 -5.13
N ILE A 39 6.05 4.33 -5.86
CA ILE A 39 6.52 5.38 -6.79
C ILE A 39 6.18 6.72 -6.16
N ARG A 40 7.20 7.50 -5.88
CA ARG A 40 7.08 8.81 -5.24
C ARG A 40 7.45 9.92 -6.23
N ASN A 41 6.64 10.98 -6.22
CA ASN A 41 6.87 12.12 -7.12
C ASN A 41 6.98 11.68 -8.59
N GLU A 42 6.26 10.64 -8.95
CA GLU A 42 6.14 10.10 -10.31
C GLU A 42 7.42 9.46 -10.87
N THR A 43 8.56 9.61 -10.20
CA THR A 43 9.84 9.15 -10.75
C THR A 43 10.69 8.32 -9.80
N GLU A 44 10.49 8.45 -8.51
CA GLU A 44 11.34 7.76 -7.53
C GLU A 44 10.76 6.41 -7.16
N LEU A 45 11.46 5.34 -7.53
CA LEU A 45 11.08 3.98 -7.13
C LEU A 45 11.67 3.68 -5.76
N ILE A 46 10.81 3.32 -4.82
CA ILE A 46 11.20 2.96 -3.47
C ILE A 46 10.81 1.51 -3.23
N ILE A 47 11.77 0.70 -2.81
CA ILE A 47 11.51 -0.67 -2.38
C ILE A 47 11.22 -0.63 -0.88
N PRO A 48 10.00 -1.01 -0.46
CA PRO A 48 9.62 -0.83 0.94
C PRO A 48 10.40 -1.74 1.87
N ARG A 49 10.73 -1.19 3.04
CA ARG A 49 11.36 -1.87 4.15
C ARG A 49 10.57 -1.58 5.42
N GLY A 50 10.93 -2.20 6.53
CA GLY A 50 10.21 -1.98 7.79
C GLY A 50 10.23 -0.54 8.26
N HIS A 51 11.33 0.19 8.02
CA HIS A 51 11.46 1.59 8.44
C HIS A 51 10.92 2.60 7.42
N THR A 52 10.49 2.13 6.25
CA THR A 52 9.96 3.02 5.20
C THR A 52 8.67 3.67 5.67
N THR A 53 8.51 4.96 5.41
CA THR A 53 7.27 5.69 5.64
C THR A 53 6.58 5.98 4.31
N LEU A 54 5.27 6.11 4.33
CA LEU A 54 4.46 6.44 3.16
C LEU A 54 4.11 7.92 3.19
N GLU A 55 3.90 8.52 2.02
CA GLU A 55 3.53 9.93 1.88
C GLU A 55 2.31 10.07 1.00
N ILE A 56 1.53 11.11 1.25
CA ILE A 56 0.43 11.49 0.34
C ILE A 56 1.01 11.67 -1.06
N GLY A 57 0.32 11.13 -2.05
CA GLY A 57 0.78 11.15 -3.43
C GLY A 57 1.53 9.90 -3.86
N ASP A 58 1.97 9.08 -2.91
CA ASP A 58 2.65 7.83 -3.24
C ASP A 58 1.71 6.90 -4.01
N LYS A 59 2.26 6.27 -5.04
CA LYS A 59 1.58 5.22 -5.79
C LYS A 59 2.12 3.88 -5.30
N LEU A 60 1.24 3.08 -4.73
CA LEU A 60 1.61 1.77 -4.18
C LEU A 60 1.21 0.67 -5.13
N MET A 61 2.14 -0.24 -5.42
CA MET A 61 1.84 -1.50 -6.08
C MET A 61 1.71 -2.57 -5.01
N ILE A 62 0.57 -3.23 -4.94
CA ILE A 62 0.21 -4.12 -3.85
C ILE A 62 -0.14 -5.49 -4.38
N LEU A 63 0.46 -6.53 -3.80
CA LEU A 63 0.05 -7.92 -3.99
C LEU A 63 -0.82 -8.29 -2.81
N SER A 64 -2.04 -8.76 -3.05
CA SER A 64 -2.98 -9.01 -1.96
C SER A 64 -3.90 -10.18 -2.25
N LYS A 65 -4.22 -10.94 -1.21
CA LYS A 65 -5.31 -11.91 -1.24
C LYS A 65 -6.66 -11.22 -1.03
N ILE A 66 -6.66 -10.01 -0.53
CA ILE A 66 -7.87 -9.19 -0.41
C ILE A 66 -8.22 -8.70 -1.82
N LYS A 67 -9.43 -9.02 -2.29
CA LYS A 67 -9.82 -8.73 -3.67
C LYS A 67 -10.70 -7.49 -3.79
N ASP A 68 -11.32 -7.06 -2.70
CA ASP A 68 -12.13 -5.84 -2.69
C ASP A 68 -11.19 -4.65 -2.46
N LYS A 69 -11.12 -3.77 -3.43
CA LYS A 69 -10.26 -2.59 -3.35
C LYS A 69 -10.63 -1.70 -2.17
N ASN A 70 -11.90 -1.66 -1.78
CA ASN A 70 -12.32 -0.89 -0.61
C ASN A 70 -11.70 -1.44 0.68
N ASP A 71 -11.54 -2.75 0.78
CA ASP A 71 -10.88 -3.35 1.95
C ASP A 71 -9.39 -3.04 1.97
N ILE A 72 -8.77 -2.91 0.80
CA ILE A 72 -7.38 -2.48 0.69
C ILE A 72 -7.26 -1.04 1.18
N PHE A 73 -8.16 -0.15 0.76
CA PHE A 73 -8.18 1.22 1.25
C PHE A 73 -8.31 1.28 2.77
N LYS A 74 -9.17 0.44 3.35
CA LYS A 74 -9.32 0.38 4.81
C LYS A 74 -8.03 -0.03 5.51
N ALA A 75 -7.26 -0.94 4.91
CA ALA A 75 -5.99 -1.38 5.49
C ALA A 75 -5.01 -0.22 5.65
N PHE A 76 -5.07 0.77 4.78
CA PHE A 76 -4.24 1.97 4.83
C PHE A 76 -4.98 3.16 5.45
N LYS A 77 -6.20 2.95 5.97
CA LYS A 77 -7.03 4.00 6.56
C LYS A 77 -7.29 5.15 5.59
N ILE A 78 -7.49 4.83 4.33
CA ILE A 78 -7.83 5.78 3.28
C ILE A 78 -9.33 5.65 3.00
N LYS A 79 -9.97 6.79 2.72
CA LYS A 79 -11.38 6.77 2.34
C LYS A 79 -11.51 6.28 0.91
N ALA A 80 -12.45 5.38 0.72
CA ALA A 80 -12.75 4.84 -0.61
C ALA A 80 -13.48 5.89 -1.46
#